data_972afa8bad339b311625b866cbe614ca
#
_entry.id   972afa8bad339b311625b866cbe614ca
#
_cell.length_a   1.000
_cell.length_b   1.000
_cell.length_c   1.000
_cell.angle_alpha   90.00
_cell.angle_beta   90.00
_cell.angle_gamma   90.00
#
_symmetry.space_group_name_H-M   'P 1'
#
loop_
_entity.id
_entity.type
_entity.pdbx_description
1 polymer ?
#
loop_
_entity_poly.entity_id
_entity_poly.type
_entity_poly.pdbx_seq_one_letter_code
_entity_poly.pdbx_strand_id
1 'polypeptide(L)'
;MTAPVALGYLDTNLFVHALYPNDPHYPRCRALLAALADGTATGWRDVVVVYELTFILARRRRFPDREAIERYLRGILAAPGVRTEDRPTLLAALGRWATRGVGFADAWLLARAEATGRPICSVNERDFGGVPNTFPA
;
A
#
# COMPACT_ATOMS: atom_id res chain seq x y z
N MET A 1 -29.37 -5.50 -12.03
CA MET A 1 -28.02 -5.28 -11.50
C MET A 1 -26.98 -5.50 -12.57
N THR A 2 -26.14 -4.51 -12.78
CA THR A 2 -25.04 -4.60 -13.74
C THR A 2 -23.80 -5.14 -13.05
N ALA A 3 -23.07 -6.03 -13.74
CA ALA A 3 -21.78 -6.49 -13.21
C ALA A 3 -20.79 -5.33 -13.11
N PRO A 4 -19.91 -5.34 -12.10
CA PRO A 4 -18.87 -4.31 -12.01
C PRO A 4 -17.97 -4.30 -13.24
N VAL A 5 -17.47 -3.12 -13.58
CA VAL A 5 -16.45 -2.99 -14.63
C VAL A 5 -15.12 -3.52 -14.10
N ALA A 6 -14.54 -4.49 -14.79
CA ALA A 6 -13.25 -5.05 -14.41
C ALA A 6 -12.12 -4.23 -15.05
N LEU A 7 -11.31 -3.60 -14.23
CA LEU A 7 -10.25 -2.71 -14.68
C LEU A 7 -8.88 -3.38 -14.79
N GLY A 8 -8.71 -4.56 -14.19
CA GLY A 8 -7.41 -5.21 -14.15
C GLY A 8 -6.51 -4.61 -13.07
N TYR A 9 -5.21 -4.52 -13.34
CA TYR A 9 -4.26 -3.95 -12.38
C TYR A 9 -4.34 -2.44 -12.35
N LEU A 10 -4.35 -1.88 -11.15
CA LEU A 10 -4.43 -0.44 -10.90
C LEU A 10 -3.02 0.11 -10.76
N ASP A 11 -2.67 1.08 -11.61
CA ASP A 11 -1.35 1.68 -11.58
C ASP A 11 -1.22 2.76 -10.50
N THR A 12 -0.01 2.99 -10.07
CA THR A 12 0.35 3.99 -9.04
C THR A 12 -0.16 5.39 -9.40
N ASN A 13 -0.02 5.80 -10.66
CA ASN A 13 -0.36 7.15 -11.10
C ASN A 13 -1.83 7.51 -10.88
N LEU A 14 -2.71 6.54 -10.98
CA LEU A 14 -4.14 6.73 -10.74
C LEU A 14 -4.39 7.37 -9.35
N PHE A 15 -3.70 6.87 -8.34
CA PHE A 15 -3.87 7.32 -6.96
C PHE A 15 -3.16 8.65 -6.70
N VAL A 16 -2.07 8.92 -7.41
CA VAL A 16 -1.34 10.19 -7.27
C VAL A 16 -2.12 11.33 -7.93
N HIS A 17 -2.56 11.17 -9.17
CA HIS A 17 -3.33 12.22 -9.87
C HIS A 17 -4.63 12.54 -9.14
N ALA A 18 -5.22 11.60 -8.46
CA ALA A 18 -6.46 11.80 -7.72
C ALA A 18 -6.30 12.71 -6.49
N LEU A 19 -5.08 13.09 -6.12
CA LEU A 19 -4.79 13.95 -4.97
C LEU A 19 -4.59 15.42 -5.34
N TYR A 20 -4.44 15.74 -6.61
CA TYR A 20 -4.07 17.09 -7.05
C TYR A 20 -5.14 17.68 -7.96
N PRO A 21 -6.03 18.56 -7.42
CA PRO A 21 -7.16 19.10 -8.17
C PRO A 21 -6.78 19.84 -9.47
N ASN A 22 -5.55 20.38 -9.53
CA ASN A 22 -5.10 21.09 -10.73
C ASN A 22 -4.48 20.18 -11.79
N ASP A 23 -4.36 18.88 -11.51
CA ASP A 23 -3.85 17.90 -12.44
C ASP A 23 -4.89 17.63 -13.54
N PRO A 24 -4.48 17.62 -14.83
CA PRO A 24 -5.44 17.36 -15.93
C PRO A 24 -6.17 16.02 -15.82
N HIS A 25 -5.56 15.02 -15.18
CA HIS A 25 -6.16 13.70 -15.01
C HIS A 25 -7.03 13.58 -13.75
N TYR A 26 -7.05 14.62 -12.92
CA TYR A 26 -7.74 14.57 -11.62
C TYR A 26 -9.22 14.18 -11.74
N PRO A 27 -10.04 14.78 -12.61
CA PRO A 27 -11.46 14.44 -12.65
C PRO A 27 -11.70 12.96 -12.98
N ARG A 28 -10.96 12.42 -13.95
CA ARG A 28 -11.11 11.02 -14.34
C ARG A 28 -10.62 10.07 -13.28
N CYS A 29 -9.49 10.38 -12.64
CA CYS A 29 -8.95 9.57 -11.55
C CYS A 29 -9.88 9.57 -10.34
N ARG A 30 -10.45 10.73 -9.98
CA ARG A 30 -11.41 10.81 -8.89
C ARG A 30 -12.68 10.02 -9.17
N ALA A 31 -13.18 10.10 -10.40
CA ALA A 31 -14.36 9.33 -10.80
C ALA A 31 -14.10 7.82 -10.69
N LEU A 32 -12.90 7.40 -11.09
CA LEU A 32 -12.52 5.99 -11.02
C LEU A 32 -12.38 5.52 -9.57
N LEU A 33 -11.77 6.33 -8.70
CA LEU A 33 -11.70 6.00 -7.28
C LEU A 33 -13.09 5.91 -6.64
N ALA A 34 -14.02 6.78 -7.04
CA ALA A 34 -15.39 6.70 -6.56
C ALA A 34 -16.07 5.41 -7.01
N ALA A 35 -15.83 4.96 -8.24
CA ALA A 35 -16.37 3.70 -8.74
C ALA A 35 -15.78 2.50 -8.01
N LEU A 36 -14.50 2.54 -7.65
CA LEU A 36 -13.89 1.51 -6.82
C LEU A 36 -14.47 1.52 -5.40
N ALA A 37 -14.72 2.71 -4.86
CA ALA A 37 -15.27 2.86 -3.52
C ALA A 37 -16.68 2.32 -3.39
N ASP A 38 -17.52 2.49 -4.44
CA ASP A 38 -18.89 1.99 -4.43
C ASP A 38 -19.05 0.59 -5.03
N GLY A 39 -17.96 0.02 -5.54
CA GLY A 39 -17.95 -1.34 -6.09
C GLY A 39 -18.48 -1.45 -7.51
N THR A 40 -18.77 -0.35 -8.19
CA THR A 40 -19.19 -0.40 -9.60
C THR A 40 -18.02 -0.65 -10.56
N ALA A 41 -16.79 -0.48 -10.07
CA ALA A 41 -15.59 -0.94 -10.75
C ALA A 41 -14.76 -1.79 -9.80
N THR A 42 -14.01 -2.74 -10.34
CA THR A 42 -13.09 -3.58 -9.57
C THR A 42 -11.71 -3.55 -10.21
N GLY A 43 -10.68 -3.62 -9.37
CA GLY A 43 -9.31 -3.67 -9.85
C GLY A 43 -8.37 -4.27 -8.81
N TRP A 44 -7.22 -4.74 -9.28
CA TRP A 44 -6.21 -5.36 -8.43
C TRP A 44 -5.15 -4.36 -8.03
N ARG A 45 -4.88 -4.31 -6.75
CA ARG A 45 -3.82 -3.50 -6.18
C ARG A 45 -2.66 -4.39 -5.77
N ASP A 46 -1.59 -4.34 -6.54
CA ASP A 46 -0.39 -5.12 -6.25
C ASP A 46 0.44 -4.46 -5.14
N VAL A 47 1.20 -5.27 -4.40
CA VAL A 47 2.05 -4.75 -3.33
C VAL A 47 3.10 -3.77 -3.85
N VAL A 48 3.57 -3.95 -5.08
CA VAL A 48 4.55 -3.02 -5.67
C VAL A 48 3.98 -1.61 -5.83
N VAL A 49 2.68 -1.49 -6.10
CA VAL A 49 2.00 -0.19 -6.19
C VAL A 49 1.93 0.47 -4.81
N VAL A 50 1.66 -0.31 -3.78
CA VAL A 50 1.68 0.21 -2.40
C VAL A 50 3.08 0.71 -2.03
N TYR A 51 4.11 -0.06 -2.39
CA TYR A 51 5.51 0.34 -2.19
C TYR A 51 5.80 1.69 -2.84
N GLU A 52 5.47 1.82 -4.14
CA GLU A 52 5.68 3.08 -4.86
C GLU A 52 4.93 4.25 -4.22
N LEU A 53 3.68 4.02 -3.81
CA LEU A 53 2.88 5.08 -3.19
C LEU A 53 3.45 5.55 -1.86
N THR A 54 3.92 4.65 -1.00
CA THR A 54 4.55 5.06 0.25
C THR A 54 5.76 5.95 -0.02
N PHE A 55 6.55 5.62 -1.03
CA PHE A 55 7.73 6.39 -1.41
C PHE A 55 7.36 7.76 -2.00
N ILE A 56 6.46 7.77 -2.98
CA ILE A 56 6.06 9.01 -3.68
C ILE A 56 5.37 9.97 -2.73
N LEU A 57 4.42 9.49 -1.93
CA LEU A 57 3.62 10.36 -1.06
C LEU A 57 4.46 10.91 0.08
N ALA A 58 5.41 10.15 0.60
CA ALA A 58 6.33 10.65 1.63
C ALA A 58 7.23 11.76 1.09
N ARG A 59 7.61 11.71 -0.19
CA ARG A 59 8.47 12.73 -0.81
C ARG A 59 7.71 13.99 -1.20
N ARG A 60 6.46 13.88 -1.61
CA ARG A 60 5.69 15.00 -2.16
C ARG A 60 5.12 15.94 -1.10
N ARG A 61 5.21 15.58 0.17
CA ARG A 61 4.74 16.38 1.30
C ARG A 61 3.26 16.81 1.19
N ARG A 62 2.46 16.03 0.50
CA ARG A 62 1.00 16.24 0.42
C ARG A 62 0.33 15.93 1.75
N PHE A 63 0.92 15.01 2.50
CA PHE A 63 0.47 14.59 3.82
C PHE A 63 1.44 15.05 4.89
N PRO A 64 0.97 15.36 6.12
CA PRO A 64 1.84 15.86 7.18
C PRO A 64 2.86 14.82 7.69
N ASP A 65 2.49 13.52 7.66
CA ASP A 65 3.33 12.47 8.20
C ASP A 65 2.96 11.11 7.59
N ARG A 66 3.71 10.06 7.96
CA ARG A 66 3.46 8.71 7.47
C ARG A 66 2.12 8.15 7.93
N GLU A 67 1.66 8.51 9.11
CA GLU A 67 0.37 8.04 9.62
C GLU A 67 -0.79 8.54 8.76
N ALA A 68 -0.71 9.78 8.29
CA ALA A 68 -1.71 10.32 7.38
C ALA A 68 -1.70 9.58 6.03
N ILE A 69 -0.52 9.23 5.53
CA ILE A 69 -0.38 8.42 4.31
C ILE A 69 -0.97 7.03 4.55
N GLU A 70 -0.68 6.43 5.68
CA GLU A 70 -1.24 5.12 6.04
C GLU A 70 -2.76 5.15 6.01
N ARG A 71 -3.39 6.16 6.62
CA ARG A 71 -4.85 6.29 6.63
C ARG A 71 -5.41 6.38 5.22
N TYR A 72 -4.77 7.16 4.35
CA TYR A 72 -5.18 7.27 2.96
C TYR A 72 -5.11 5.92 2.25
N LEU A 73 -3.99 5.22 2.39
CA LEU A 73 -3.80 3.91 1.75
C LEU A 73 -4.74 2.85 2.31
N ARG A 74 -4.99 2.85 3.62
CA ARG A 74 -5.98 1.94 4.22
C ARG A 74 -7.37 2.19 3.67
N GLY A 75 -7.74 3.45 3.46
CA GLY A 75 -9.03 3.79 2.86
C GLY A 75 -9.18 3.22 1.46
N ILE A 76 -8.12 3.30 0.66
CA ILE A 76 -8.12 2.72 -0.69
C ILE A 76 -8.22 1.19 -0.61
N LEU A 77 -7.43 0.56 0.26
CA LEU A 77 -7.44 -0.91 0.40
C LEU A 77 -8.75 -1.44 0.96
N ALA A 78 -9.49 -0.62 1.69
CA ALA A 78 -10.80 -0.99 2.22
C ALA A 78 -11.93 -0.82 1.19
N ALA A 79 -11.68 -0.16 0.06
CA ALA A 79 -12.71 0.08 -0.95
C ALA A 79 -13.23 -1.25 -1.52
N PRO A 80 -14.55 -1.44 -1.63
CA PRO A 80 -15.14 -2.71 -2.09
C PRO A 80 -14.63 -3.18 -3.44
N GLY A 81 -14.31 -2.27 -4.34
CA GLY A 81 -13.81 -2.62 -5.67
C GLY A 81 -12.31 -2.91 -5.74
N VAL A 82 -11.55 -2.64 -4.68
CA VAL A 82 -10.10 -2.87 -4.67
C VAL A 82 -9.81 -4.26 -4.15
N ARG A 83 -9.16 -5.07 -4.97
CA ARG A 83 -8.74 -6.42 -4.63
C ARG A 83 -7.24 -6.43 -4.36
N THR A 84 -6.84 -7.14 -3.33
CA THR A 84 -5.44 -7.23 -2.91
C THR A 84 -5.17 -8.65 -2.45
N GLU A 85 -4.06 -9.21 -2.89
CA GLU A 85 -3.58 -10.47 -2.36
C GLU A 85 -3.03 -10.22 -0.95
N ASP A 86 -3.34 -11.12 -0.03
CA ASP A 86 -2.83 -11.08 1.35
C ASP A 86 -3.03 -9.71 2.02
N ARG A 87 -4.26 -9.24 2.02
CA ARG A 87 -4.60 -7.93 2.62
C ARG A 87 -4.16 -7.81 4.08
N PRO A 88 -4.35 -8.81 4.96
CA PRO A 88 -3.93 -8.66 6.36
C PRO A 88 -2.43 -8.38 6.51
N THR A 89 -1.59 -9.05 5.74
CA THR A 89 -0.14 -8.83 5.77
C THR A 89 0.22 -7.45 5.26
N LEU A 90 -0.46 -6.99 4.20
CA LEU A 90 -0.22 -5.67 3.64
C LEU A 90 -0.60 -4.57 4.64
N LEU A 91 -1.71 -4.72 5.32
CA LEU A 91 -2.14 -3.76 6.35
C LEU A 91 -1.16 -3.75 7.53
N ALA A 92 -0.65 -4.91 7.94
CA ALA A 92 0.38 -4.99 8.98
C ALA A 92 1.67 -4.30 8.56
N ALA A 93 2.10 -4.48 7.31
CA ALA A 93 3.28 -3.80 6.76
C ALA A 93 3.11 -2.28 6.77
N LEU A 94 1.95 -1.79 6.35
CA LEU A 94 1.66 -0.36 6.37
C LEU A 94 1.73 0.23 7.78
N GLY A 95 1.18 -0.47 8.76
CA GLY A 95 1.24 -0.03 10.15
C GLY A 95 2.68 0.10 10.66
N ARG A 96 3.53 -0.86 10.33
CA ARG A 96 4.95 -0.81 10.71
C ARG A 96 5.70 0.29 10.00
N TRP A 97 5.45 0.45 8.71
CA TRP A 97 6.05 1.54 7.95
C TRP A 97 5.69 2.90 8.55
N ALA A 98 4.44 3.08 8.97
CA ALA A 98 3.98 4.33 9.53
C ALA A 98 4.56 4.64 10.90
N THR A 99 4.77 3.62 11.74
CA THR A 99 5.09 3.81 13.16
C THR A 99 6.55 3.56 13.51
N ARG A 100 7.28 2.73 12.74
CA ARG A 100 8.65 2.34 13.09
C ARG A 100 9.75 3.05 12.32
N GLY A 101 9.39 3.87 11.33
CA GLY A 101 10.38 4.63 10.56
C GLY A 101 11.23 3.76 9.63
N VAL A 102 10.85 2.50 9.40
CA VAL A 102 11.54 1.62 8.44
C VAL A 102 11.05 1.87 7.03
N GLY A 103 11.82 1.45 6.02
CA GLY A 103 11.35 1.45 4.65
C GLY A 103 10.22 0.45 4.44
N PHE A 104 9.38 0.67 3.43
CA PHE A 104 8.25 -0.22 3.21
C PHE A 104 8.69 -1.64 2.85
N ALA A 105 9.78 -1.80 2.08
CA ALA A 105 10.27 -3.14 1.74
C ALA A 105 10.62 -3.94 3.00
N ASP A 106 11.29 -3.33 3.96
CA ASP A 106 11.63 -3.98 5.23
C ASP A 106 10.38 -4.28 6.05
N ALA A 107 9.44 -3.34 6.11
CA ALA A 107 8.16 -3.55 6.79
C ALA A 107 7.37 -4.71 6.17
N TRP A 108 7.40 -4.83 4.85
CA TRP A 108 6.73 -5.92 4.14
C TRP A 108 7.38 -7.27 4.44
N LEU A 109 8.73 -7.35 4.37
CA LEU A 109 9.45 -8.58 4.69
C LEU A 109 9.18 -9.03 6.12
N LEU A 110 9.18 -8.09 7.06
CA LEU A 110 8.90 -8.39 8.47
C LEU A 110 7.47 -8.93 8.66
N ALA A 111 6.50 -8.28 8.04
CA ALA A 111 5.11 -8.73 8.10
C ALA A 111 4.92 -10.11 7.47
N ARG A 112 5.60 -10.38 6.35
CA ARG A 112 5.57 -11.68 5.70
C ARG A 112 6.22 -12.76 6.55
N ALA A 113 7.37 -12.46 7.14
CA ALA A 113 8.06 -13.40 8.03
C ALA A 113 7.18 -13.80 9.20
N GLU A 114 6.54 -12.84 9.83
CA GLU A 114 5.63 -13.12 10.94
C GLU A 114 4.39 -13.92 10.52
N ALA A 115 3.81 -13.56 9.37
CA ALA A 115 2.61 -14.24 8.88
C ALA A 115 2.88 -15.69 8.45
N THR A 116 4.07 -15.99 7.97
CA THR A 116 4.43 -17.30 7.43
C THR A 116 5.26 -18.16 8.40
N GLY A 117 5.80 -17.57 9.44
CA GLY A 117 6.76 -18.25 10.33
C GLY A 117 8.15 -18.41 9.74
N ARG A 118 8.45 -17.80 8.59
CA ARG A 118 9.76 -17.86 7.96
C ARG A 118 10.72 -16.88 8.63
N PRO A 119 12.00 -17.26 8.81
CA PRO A 119 13.01 -16.31 9.27
C PRO A 119 13.41 -15.32 8.18
N ILE A 120 14.19 -14.32 8.58
CA ILE A 120 14.78 -13.36 7.66
C ILE A 120 16.29 -13.59 7.65
N CYS A 121 16.93 -13.37 6.52
CA CYS A 121 18.39 -13.40 6.40
C CYS A 121 18.85 -11.98 6.01
N SER A 122 19.45 -11.26 6.96
CA SER A 122 19.85 -9.87 6.74
C SER A 122 21.02 -9.48 7.64
N VAL A 123 21.90 -8.62 7.11
CA VAL A 123 22.91 -7.97 7.95
C VAL A 123 22.30 -6.88 8.84
N ASN A 124 21.08 -6.44 8.54
CA ASN A 124 20.39 -5.37 9.25
C ASN A 124 19.54 -5.97 10.38
N GLU A 125 20.17 -6.26 11.52
CA GLU A 125 19.48 -6.85 12.64
C GLU A 125 18.49 -5.88 13.31
N ARG A 126 18.78 -4.60 13.26
CA ARG A 126 17.98 -3.60 13.97
C ARG A 126 16.55 -3.50 13.44
N ASP A 127 16.37 -3.51 12.11
CA ASP A 127 15.06 -3.31 11.51
C ASP A 127 14.21 -4.59 11.55
N PHE A 128 14.83 -5.75 11.77
CA PHE A 128 14.15 -7.05 11.78
C PHE A 128 14.11 -7.71 13.18
N GLY A 129 14.24 -6.93 14.24
CA GLY A 129 14.13 -7.45 15.60
C GLY A 129 12.77 -8.10 15.85
N GLY A 130 12.77 -9.22 16.57
CA GLY A 130 11.56 -9.97 16.87
C GLY A 130 11.28 -11.14 15.91
N VAL A 131 12.09 -11.29 14.86
CA VAL A 131 12.03 -12.44 13.93
C VAL A 131 13.39 -13.12 13.94
N PRO A 132 13.44 -14.47 13.82
CA PRO A 132 14.73 -15.15 13.72
C PRO A 132 15.51 -14.68 12.48
N ASN A 133 16.81 -14.43 12.67
CA ASN A 133 17.69 -14.00 11.60
C ASN A 133 18.71 -15.12 11.31
N THR A 134 18.74 -15.59 10.09
CA THR A 134 19.60 -16.69 9.66
C THR A 134 20.92 -16.23 9.06
N PHE A 135 21.19 -14.93 9.02
CA PHE A 135 22.47 -14.47 8.50
C PHE A 135 23.61 -15.00 9.39
N PRO A 136 24.66 -15.60 8.81
CA PRO A 136 25.75 -16.16 9.61
C PRO A 136 26.44 -15.13 10.49
N ALA A 137 26.76 -15.56 11.70
CA ALA A 137 27.49 -14.73 12.66
C ALA A 137 28.94 -14.45 12.20
#